data_7b18f0e95b70c58ba3dd45c22ee23982
#
_entry.id   7b18f0e95b70c58ba3dd45c22ee23982
#
_cell.length_a   1.000
_cell.length_b   1.000
_cell.length_c   1.000
_cell.angle_alpha   90.00
_cell.angle_beta   90.00
_cell.angle_gamma   90.00
#
_symmetry.space_group_name_H-M   'P 1'
#
loop_
_entity.id
_entity.type
_entity.pdbx_description
1 polymer ?
#
loop_
_entity_poly.entity_id
_entity_poly.type
_entity_poly.pdbx_seq_one_letter_code
_entity_poly.pdbx_strand_id
1 'polypeptide(L)'
;MGVNSTENGVFDLIVIGGGPAGLAATTTALNAGLHVALVTPDLGGKVGYPFQLSDQPPVDSVWGADLVHQFESFVEANLDDHLKTTVQNVSRLNNGHFQVALVENDKPINGRTVLVATGAKPQLLHVPGEQELWMRGLSYSALSHAPFFDGRDALVVGRGGRALVAALQLATLANRVYLAPTLALKDSPLVKQIRKNPNITLFEGWKLQRIVGTDFVEQAELVRDYTTEVLTIDGVFIELGLIPNQEFVRDLVKFDAETGRIPINQRCETSVPGLFAAGDVTNIYAEQVPVAIGEGTKAALSAWEYLAVHYAQERPHHTTPRTERRLLQHGP
;
A
#
# COMPACT_ATOMS: atom_id res chain seq x y z
N MET A 1 -14.24 -10.22 -22.57
CA MET A 1 -15.51 -10.82 -22.10
C MET A 1 -16.34 -9.67 -21.54
N GLY A 2 -17.58 -9.51 -22.02
CA GLY A 2 -18.37 -8.30 -21.75
C GLY A 2 -18.81 -8.20 -20.29
N VAL A 3 -18.77 -6.97 -19.78
CA VAL A 3 -19.36 -6.58 -18.49
C VAL A 3 -20.83 -7.02 -18.50
N ASN A 4 -21.21 -7.96 -17.63
CA ASN A 4 -22.62 -8.27 -17.39
C ASN A 4 -23.25 -7.06 -16.71
N SER A 5 -23.83 -6.16 -17.52
CA SER A 5 -24.62 -5.04 -17.03
C SER A 5 -25.87 -5.62 -16.36
N THR A 6 -25.90 -5.58 -15.03
CA THR A 6 -27.15 -5.71 -14.27
C THR A 6 -28.15 -4.63 -14.71
N GLU A 7 -29.44 -4.88 -14.66
CA GLU A 7 -30.52 -4.07 -15.21
C GLU A 7 -30.52 -2.58 -14.82
N ASN A 8 -29.68 -2.12 -13.88
CA ASN A 8 -29.55 -0.72 -13.48
C ASN A 8 -28.14 -0.12 -13.58
N GLY A 9 -27.11 -0.86 -13.99
CA GLY A 9 -25.76 -0.30 -14.28
C GLY A 9 -25.05 0.47 -13.14
N VAL A 10 -25.54 0.40 -11.89
CA VAL A 10 -25.00 1.13 -10.73
C VAL A 10 -24.56 0.15 -9.64
N PHE A 11 -23.29 0.23 -9.25
CA PHE A 11 -22.75 -0.55 -8.14
C PHE A 11 -23.11 0.06 -6.79
N ASP A 12 -23.26 -0.76 -5.75
CA ASP A 12 -23.37 -0.27 -4.38
C ASP A 12 -22.06 0.35 -3.92
N LEU A 13 -20.95 -0.37 -4.18
CA LEU A 13 -19.61 0.07 -3.85
C LEU A 13 -18.64 -0.19 -5.00
N ILE A 14 -17.90 0.83 -5.42
CA ILE A 14 -16.74 0.67 -6.29
C ILE A 14 -15.49 0.77 -5.44
N VAL A 15 -14.70 -0.31 -5.39
CA VAL A 15 -13.40 -0.36 -4.69
C VAL A 15 -12.29 -0.10 -5.72
N ILE A 16 -11.43 0.88 -5.47
CA ILE A 16 -10.31 1.25 -6.33
C ILE A 16 -9.02 0.86 -5.65
N GLY A 17 -8.35 -0.17 -6.18
CA GLY A 17 -7.11 -0.72 -5.66
C GLY A 17 -7.27 -2.12 -5.04
N GLY A 18 -6.41 -3.06 -5.47
CA GLY A 18 -6.41 -4.47 -5.11
C GLY A 18 -5.38 -4.85 -4.03
N GLY A 19 -4.88 -3.87 -3.26
CA GLY A 19 -4.01 -4.14 -2.13
C GLY A 19 -4.76 -4.63 -0.89
N PRO A 20 -4.08 -4.84 0.26
CA PRO A 20 -4.68 -5.40 1.48
C PRO A 20 -5.97 -4.69 1.93
N ALA A 21 -6.01 -3.36 1.87
CA ALA A 21 -7.20 -2.58 2.22
C ALA A 21 -8.37 -2.83 1.25
N GLY A 22 -8.10 -2.81 -0.05
CA GLY A 22 -9.13 -3.02 -1.07
C GLY A 22 -9.67 -4.45 -1.07
N LEU A 23 -8.81 -5.45 -0.91
CA LEU A 23 -9.20 -6.86 -0.82
C LEU A 23 -10.06 -7.14 0.41
N ALA A 24 -9.66 -6.64 1.58
CA ALA A 24 -10.43 -6.76 2.81
C ALA A 24 -11.79 -6.06 2.71
N ALA A 25 -11.82 -4.87 2.09
CA ALA A 25 -13.06 -4.13 1.85
C ALA A 25 -13.98 -4.87 0.89
N THR A 26 -13.46 -5.37 -0.24
CA THR A 26 -14.23 -6.13 -1.24
C THR A 26 -14.83 -7.38 -0.61
N THR A 27 -14.03 -8.15 0.13
CA THR A 27 -14.49 -9.36 0.85
C THR A 27 -15.58 -9.02 1.85
N THR A 28 -15.39 -7.97 2.65
CA THR A 28 -16.37 -7.53 3.64
C THR A 28 -17.68 -7.08 2.98
N ALA A 29 -17.60 -6.30 1.91
CA ALA A 29 -18.76 -5.79 1.19
C ALA A 29 -19.56 -6.92 0.50
N LEU A 30 -18.88 -7.89 -0.12
CA LEU A 30 -19.52 -9.08 -0.70
C LEU A 30 -20.23 -9.91 0.36
N ASN A 31 -19.61 -10.14 1.53
CA ASN A 31 -20.25 -10.83 2.65
C ASN A 31 -21.44 -10.07 3.23
N ALA A 32 -21.43 -8.74 3.15
CA ALA A 32 -22.55 -7.89 3.54
C ALA A 32 -23.66 -7.80 2.45
N GLY A 33 -23.53 -8.53 1.33
CA GLY A 33 -24.50 -8.59 0.25
C GLY A 33 -24.51 -7.37 -0.67
N LEU A 34 -23.44 -6.60 -0.72
CA LEU A 34 -23.31 -5.46 -1.64
C LEU A 34 -22.98 -5.92 -3.06
N HIS A 35 -23.47 -5.19 -4.05
CA HIS A 35 -23.02 -5.29 -5.43
C HIS A 35 -21.74 -4.46 -5.60
N VAL A 36 -20.61 -5.13 -5.79
CA VAL A 36 -19.27 -4.54 -5.74
C VAL A 36 -18.58 -4.65 -7.09
N ALA A 37 -17.94 -3.55 -7.52
CA ALA A 37 -16.90 -3.58 -8.53
C ALA A 37 -15.53 -3.34 -7.88
N LEU A 38 -14.54 -4.14 -8.25
CA LEU A 38 -13.13 -3.92 -7.90
C LEU A 38 -12.36 -3.46 -9.14
N VAL A 39 -11.76 -2.28 -9.07
CA VAL A 39 -10.93 -1.71 -10.15
C VAL A 39 -9.48 -1.75 -9.73
N THR A 40 -8.71 -2.63 -10.34
CA THR A 40 -7.27 -2.78 -10.09
C THR A 40 -6.63 -3.60 -11.21
N PRO A 41 -5.41 -3.28 -11.68
CA PRO A 41 -4.72 -4.13 -12.62
C PRO A 41 -4.36 -5.49 -12.02
N ASP A 42 -3.88 -5.50 -10.76
CA ASP A 42 -3.38 -6.68 -10.07
C ASP A 42 -3.93 -6.77 -8.63
N LEU A 43 -3.97 -7.97 -8.07
CA LEU A 43 -4.31 -8.23 -6.68
C LEU A 43 -3.04 -8.28 -5.81
N GLY A 44 -3.20 -8.19 -4.47
CA GLY A 44 -2.12 -8.25 -3.48
C GLY A 44 -1.39 -6.93 -3.24
N GLY A 45 -1.31 -6.06 -4.24
CA GLY A 45 -0.57 -4.81 -4.15
C GLY A 45 0.92 -5.04 -3.83
N LYS A 46 1.48 -4.31 -2.86
CA LYS A 46 2.91 -4.44 -2.49
C LYS A 46 3.28 -5.77 -1.82
N VAL A 47 2.30 -6.55 -1.37
CA VAL A 47 2.53 -7.84 -0.69
C VAL A 47 2.95 -8.94 -1.66
N GLY A 48 2.59 -8.83 -2.93
CA GLY A 48 2.87 -9.83 -3.95
C GLY A 48 4.35 -9.94 -4.39
N TYR A 49 5.28 -9.16 -3.79
CA TYR A 49 6.68 -9.18 -4.17
C TYR A 49 7.54 -9.83 -3.07
N PRO A 50 8.06 -11.07 -3.28
CA PRO A 50 8.91 -11.73 -2.30
C PRO A 50 10.25 -11.00 -2.17
N PHE A 51 10.72 -10.81 -0.93
CA PHE A 51 12.05 -10.28 -0.65
C PHE A 51 13.07 -11.43 -0.63
N GLN A 52 14.25 -11.18 -1.15
CA GLN A 52 15.31 -12.20 -1.24
C GLN A 52 16.69 -11.62 -0.92
N LEU A 53 17.51 -12.43 -0.27
CA LEU A 53 18.96 -12.23 -0.11
C LEU A 53 19.72 -13.37 -0.80
N SER A 54 21.00 -13.18 -1.09
CA SER A 54 21.82 -14.07 -1.94
C SER A 54 21.90 -15.52 -1.44
N ASP A 55 21.78 -15.73 -0.13
CA ASP A 55 21.93 -17.04 0.55
C ASP A 55 20.62 -17.57 1.13
N GLN A 56 19.50 -16.93 0.82
CA GLN A 56 18.17 -17.31 1.31
C GLN A 56 17.19 -17.49 0.16
N PRO A 57 16.27 -18.47 0.24
CA PRO A 57 15.18 -18.57 -0.73
C PRO A 57 14.28 -17.33 -0.63
N PRO A 58 13.52 -17.01 -1.71
CA PRO A 58 12.49 -15.98 -1.64
C PRO A 58 11.51 -16.30 -0.51
N VAL A 59 11.18 -15.29 0.27
CA VAL A 59 10.23 -15.43 1.38
C VAL A 59 9.13 -14.39 1.20
N ASP A 60 7.89 -14.81 1.41
CA ASP A 60 6.77 -13.89 1.61
C ASP A 60 7.03 -13.14 2.91
N SER A 61 7.72 -12.02 2.78
CA SER A 61 8.44 -11.37 3.88
C SER A 61 7.57 -10.43 4.70
N VAL A 62 6.33 -10.21 4.27
CA VAL A 62 5.48 -9.20 4.92
C VAL A 62 4.52 -9.89 5.88
N TRP A 63 4.59 -9.48 7.16
CA TRP A 63 3.66 -9.98 8.17
C TRP A 63 2.21 -9.70 7.76
N GLY A 64 1.38 -10.74 7.69
CA GLY A 64 0.01 -10.71 7.20
C GLY A 64 -0.16 -11.07 5.71
N ALA A 65 0.90 -11.48 5.01
CA ALA A 65 0.81 -11.93 3.61
C ALA A 65 -0.20 -13.07 3.44
N ASP A 66 -0.20 -14.05 4.34
CA ASP A 66 -1.16 -15.17 4.31
C ASP A 66 -2.63 -14.72 4.31
N LEU A 67 -2.95 -13.66 5.09
CA LEU A 67 -4.29 -13.07 5.10
C LEU A 67 -4.63 -12.43 3.76
N VAL A 68 -3.66 -11.78 3.12
CA VAL A 68 -3.85 -11.16 1.81
C VAL A 68 -4.14 -12.23 0.77
N HIS A 69 -3.39 -13.32 0.74
CA HIS A 69 -3.63 -14.46 -0.18
C HIS A 69 -4.99 -15.13 0.05
N GLN A 70 -5.47 -15.20 1.30
CA GLN A 70 -6.82 -15.67 1.59
C GLN A 70 -7.89 -14.74 1.01
N PHE A 71 -7.72 -13.41 1.14
CA PHE A 71 -8.61 -12.42 0.53
C PHE A 71 -8.56 -12.45 -0.99
N GLU A 72 -7.38 -12.59 -1.60
CA GLU A 72 -7.23 -12.75 -3.05
C GLU A 72 -8.04 -13.94 -3.56
N SER A 73 -7.81 -15.11 -2.96
CA SER A 73 -8.52 -16.34 -3.32
C SER A 73 -10.04 -16.21 -3.14
N PHE A 74 -10.48 -15.51 -2.09
CA PHE A 74 -11.90 -15.25 -1.87
C PHE A 74 -12.49 -14.34 -2.94
N VAL A 75 -11.80 -13.24 -3.26
CA VAL A 75 -12.23 -12.26 -4.27
C VAL A 75 -12.27 -12.92 -5.65
N GLU A 76 -11.25 -13.66 -6.05
CA GLU A 76 -11.22 -14.39 -7.33
C GLU A 76 -12.37 -15.40 -7.47
N ALA A 77 -12.75 -16.04 -6.38
CA ALA A 77 -13.82 -17.03 -6.39
C ALA A 77 -15.24 -16.43 -6.35
N ASN A 78 -15.43 -15.22 -5.83
CA ASN A 78 -16.75 -14.68 -5.49
C ASN A 78 -17.09 -13.34 -6.16
N LEU A 79 -16.13 -12.62 -6.72
CA LEU A 79 -16.36 -11.33 -7.39
C LEU A 79 -16.46 -11.53 -8.90
N ASP A 80 -17.59 -11.12 -9.50
CA ASP A 80 -17.80 -11.15 -10.95
C ASP A 80 -17.21 -9.91 -11.63
N ASP A 81 -17.30 -8.75 -11.00
CA ASP A 81 -16.94 -7.44 -11.58
C ASP A 81 -15.53 -7.00 -11.12
N HIS A 82 -14.51 -7.82 -11.43
CA HIS A 82 -13.11 -7.44 -11.34
C HIS A 82 -12.65 -6.80 -12.65
N LEU A 83 -12.47 -5.46 -12.62
CA LEU A 83 -12.03 -4.67 -13.77
C LEU A 83 -10.51 -4.49 -13.72
N LYS A 84 -9.79 -5.26 -14.55
CA LYS A 84 -8.31 -5.27 -14.62
C LYS A 84 -7.79 -4.04 -15.38
N THR A 85 -7.96 -2.87 -14.79
CA THR A 85 -7.54 -1.58 -15.33
C THR A 85 -7.25 -0.60 -14.20
N THR A 86 -6.85 0.63 -14.56
CA THR A 86 -6.65 1.73 -13.63
C THR A 86 -7.72 2.81 -13.80
N VAL A 87 -7.92 3.60 -12.76
CA VAL A 87 -8.86 4.72 -12.76
C VAL A 87 -8.16 5.99 -13.25
N GLN A 88 -8.82 6.68 -14.18
CA GLN A 88 -8.38 7.97 -14.71
C GLN A 88 -8.90 9.13 -13.86
N ASN A 89 -10.19 9.08 -13.49
CA ASN A 89 -10.85 10.13 -12.72
C ASN A 89 -12.09 9.60 -11.99
N VAL A 90 -12.42 10.22 -10.87
CA VAL A 90 -13.70 10.03 -10.17
C VAL A 90 -14.41 11.36 -10.09
N SER A 91 -15.68 11.40 -10.45
CA SER A 91 -16.52 12.58 -10.35
C SER A 91 -17.84 12.26 -9.62
N ARG A 92 -18.48 13.29 -9.07
CA ARG A 92 -19.79 13.16 -8.42
C ARG A 92 -20.88 13.65 -9.37
N LEU A 93 -21.91 12.84 -9.59
CA LEU A 93 -23.07 13.17 -10.42
C LEU A 93 -24.12 13.96 -9.63
N ASN A 94 -25.03 14.64 -10.36
CA ASN A 94 -26.08 15.45 -9.75
C ASN A 94 -27.08 14.65 -8.89
N ASN A 95 -27.21 13.34 -9.14
CA ASN A 95 -28.05 12.42 -8.36
C ASN A 95 -27.34 11.93 -7.08
N GLY A 96 -26.13 12.39 -6.81
CA GLY A 96 -25.34 11.98 -5.65
C GLY A 96 -24.47 10.75 -5.85
N HIS A 97 -24.64 10.02 -6.96
CA HIS A 97 -23.77 8.89 -7.32
C HIS A 97 -22.39 9.35 -7.76
N PHE A 98 -21.47 8.42 -7.85
CA PHE A 98 -20.12 8.62 -8.38
C PHE A 98 -20.01 8.00 -9.77
N GLN A 99 -19.27 8.68 -10.64
CA GLN A 99 -18.84 8.15 -11.92
C GLN A 99 -17.33 7.96 -11.90
N VAL A 100 -16.88 6.75 -12.26
CA VAL A 100 -15.47 6.36 -12.30
C VAL A 100 -15.07 6.12 -13.75
N ALA A 101 -14.21 6.99 -14.27
CA ALA A 101 -13.62 6.86 -15.60
C ALA A 101 -12.40 5.95 -15.55
N LEU A 102 -12.31 4.99 -16.48
CA LEU A 102 -11.26 3.97 -16.57
C LEU A 102 -10.27 4.32 -17.69
N VAL A 103 -9.00 3.96 -17.55
CA VAL A 103 -7.95 4.32 -18.53
C VAL A 103 -8.15 3.61 -19.88
N GLU A 104 -8.57 2.35 -19.87
CA GLU A 104 -8.67 1.52 -21.09
C GLU A 104 -10.12 1.23 -21.51
N ASN A 105 -11.07 1.99 -20.99
CA ASN A 105 -12.48 1.76 -21.30
C ASN A 105 -13.20 3.09 -21.53
N ASP A 106 -13.78 3.26 -22.70
CA ASP A 106 -14.54 4.47 -23.07
C ASP A 106 -15.82 4.64 -22.25
N LYS A 107 -16.30 3.58 -21.58
CA LYS A 107 -17.51 3.64 -20.76
C LYS A 107 -17.15 3.70 -19.29
N PRO A 108 -17.47 4.81 -18.61
CA PRO A 108 -17.31 4.90 -17.16
C PRO A 108 -18.30 3.96 -16.45
N ILE A 109 -17.95 3.57 -15.24
CA ILE A 109 -18.85 2.84 -14.34
C ILE A 109 -19.43 3.78 -13.29
N ASN A 110 -20.63 3.47 -12.80
CA ASN A 110 -21.31 4.28 -11.80
C ASN A 110 -21.52 3.50 -10.50
N GLY A 111 -21.34 4.18 -9.36
CA GLY A 111 -21.55 3.61 -8.04
C GLY A 111 -22.23 4.58 -7.08
N ARG A 112 -22.96 4.06 -6.11
CA ARG A 112 -23.55 4.84 -5.01
C ARG A 112 -22.49 5.30 -4.03
N THR A 113 -21.49 4.46 -3.81
CA THR A 113 -20.32 4.74 -2.96
C THR A 113 -19.03 4.34 -3.66
N VAL A 114 -17.92 4.98 -3.25
CA VAL A 114 -16.58 4.67 -3.74
C VAL A 114 -15.62 4.54 -2.56
N LEU A 115 -14.74 3.55 -2.61
CA LEU A 115 -13.62 3.39 -1.69
C LEU A 115 -12.29 3.53 -2.43
N VAL A 116 -11.47 4.49 -2.04
CA VAL A 116 -10.10 4.66 -2.52
C VAL A 116 -9.16 3.85 -1.64
N ALA A 117 -8.59 2.77 -2.17
CA ALA A 117 -7.69 1.84 -1.49
C ALA A 117 -6.39 1.59 -2.30
N THR A 118 -5.96 2.61 -3.03
CA THR A 118 -4.86 2.57 -4.01
C THR A 118 -3.47 2.59 -3.39
N GLY A 119 -3.39 2.75 -2.06
CA GLY A 119 -2.14 2.73 -1.33
C GLY A 119 -1.19 3.88 -1.70
N ALA A 120 0.10 3.61 -1.53
CA ALA A 120 1.17 4.56 -1.83
C ALA A 120 2.38 3.82 -2.37
N LYS A 121 3.15 4.48 -3.25
CA LYS A 121 4.41 3.97 -3.80
C LYS A 121 5.61 4.57 -3.09
N PRO A 122 6.75 3.86 -3.00
CA PRO A 122 7.96 4.41 -2.41
C PRO A 122 8.47 5.62 -3.20
N GLN A 123 9.04 6.58 -2.48
CA GLN A 123 9.80 7.65 -3.09
C GLN A 123 11.20 7.13 -3.43
N LEU A 124 11.58 7.21 -4.71
CA LEU A 124 12.84 6.72 -5.23
C LEU A 124 13.97 7.76 -5.09
N LEU A 125 15.20 7.29 -5.00
CA LEU A 125 16.42 8.11 -5.12
C LEU A 125 16.81 8.35 -6.58
N HIS A 126 16.37 7.45 -7.48
CA HIS A 126 16.76 7.43 -8.90
C HIS A 126 18.27 7.25 -9.12
N VAL A 127 18.90 6.40 -8.32
CA VAL A 127 20.31 6.02 -8.47
C VAL A 127 20.45 4.72 -9.27
N PRO A 128 21.56 4.52 -10.03
CA PRO A 128 21.82 3.23 -10.69
C PRO A 128 21.81 2.06 -9.71
N GLY A 129 21.22 0.94 -10.10
CA GLY A 129 21.05 -0.26 -9.28
C GLY A 129 19.78 -0.28 -8.42
N GLU A 130 19.08 0.84 -8.26
CA GLU A 130 17.92 0.94 -7.38
C GLU A 130 16.73 0.09 -7.87
N GLN A 131 16.42 0.16 -9.14
CA GLN A 131 15.30 -0.59 -9.70
C GLN A 131 15.65 -2.05 -9.96
N GLU A 132 16.86 -2.30 -10.44
CA GLU A 132 17.37 -3.63 -10.79
C GLU A 132 17.49 -4.54 -9.57
N LEU A 133 17.85 -3.97 -8.41
CA LEU A 133 18.08 -4.72 -7.17
C LEU A 133 16.91 -4.60 -6.17
N TRP A 134 15.79 -4.03 -6.60
CA TRP A 134 14.59 -3.97 -5.77
C TRP A 134 14.10 -5.38 -5.40
N MET A 135 13.80 -5.59 -4.12
CA MET A 135 13.47 -6.88 -3.49
C MET A 135 14.59 -7.93 -3.54
N ARG A 136 15.78 -7.56 -4.03
CA ARG A 136 16.99 -8.40 -4.05
C ARG A 136 18.09 -7.76 -3.20
N GLY A 137 17.82 -7.61 -1.90
CA GLY A 137 18.65 -6.88 -0.95
C GLY A 137 18.31 -5.38 -0.85
N LEU A 138 17.53 -4.80 -1.79
CA LEU A 138 17.03 -3.44 -1.68
C LEU A 138 15.58 -3.42 -1.21
N SER A 139 15.30 -2.63 -0.18
CA SER A 139 13.97 -2.47 0.42
C SER A 139 13.61 -0.99 0.65
N TYR A 140 12.30 -0.70 0.62
CA TYR A 140 11.73 0.58 1.03
C TYR A 140 11.01 0.52 2.39
N SER A 141 11.21 -0.58 3.14
CA SER A 141 10.60 -0.78 4.47
C SER A 141 11.53 -1.59 5.38
N ALA A 142 12.21 -0.92 6.27
CA ALA A 142 12.99 -1.60 7.31
C ALA A 142 12.08 -2.40 8.24
N LEU A 143 10.88 -1.88 8.55
CA LEU A 143 9.95 -2.57 9.44
C LEU A 143 9.54 -3.96 8.92
N SER A 144 9.42 -4.10 7.59
CA SER A 144 9.06 -5.38 6.96
C SER A 144 10.25 -6.33 6.83
N HIS A 145 11.44 -5.81 6.51
CA HIS A 145 12.56 -6.63 6.07
C HIS A 145 13.77 -6.65 7.01
N ALA A 146 13.78 -5.86 8.11
CA ALA A 146 14.89 -5.91 9.08
C ALA A 146 15.17 -7.32 9.65
N PRO A 147 14.17 -8.19 9.90
CA PRO A 147 14.45 -9.53 10.42
C PRO A 147 15.36 -10.39 9.53
N PHE A 148 15.43 -10.13 8.23
CA PHE A 148 16.32 -10.85 7.30
C PHE A 148 17.79 -10.45 7.41
N PHE A 149 18.09 -9.38 8.16
CA PHE A 149 19.43 -8.81 8.30
C PHE A 149 20.13 -9.20 9.62
N ASP A 150 19.69 -10.28 10.25
CA ASP A 150 20.38 -10.81 11.41
C ASP A 150 21.83 -11.21 11.06
N GLY A 151 22.81 -10.60 11.75
CA GLY A 151 24.23 -10.77 11.51
C GLY A 151 24.79 -10.21 10.20
N ARG A 152 24.02 -9.40 9.45
CA ARG A 152 24.40 -8.83 8.13
C ARG A 152 24.69 -7.35 8.21
N ASP A 153 25.36 -6.82 7.19
CA ASP A 153 25.64 -5.40 7.04
C ASP A 153 24.61 -4.71 6.16
N ALA A 154 24.05 -3.59 6.61
CA ALA A 154 23.01 -2.86 5.92
C ALA A 154 23.28 -1.36 5.84
N LEU A 155 22.91 -0.74 4.71
CA LEU A 155 22.88 0.71 4.53
C LEU A 155 21.44 1.24 4.61
N VAL A 156 21.21 2.25 5.44
CA VAL A 156 19.97 3.03 5.45
C VAL A 156 20.23 4.39 4.81
N VAL A 157 19.45 4.73 3.79
CA VAL A 157 19.46 6.04 3.14
C VAL A 157 18.07 6.65 3.26
N GLY A 158 17.97 7.82 3.88
CA GLY A 158 16.65 8.41 4.06
C GLY A 158 16.64 9.73 4.80
N ARG A 159 15.44 10.16 5.24
CA ARG A 159 15.26 11.43 5.91
C ARG A 159 14.34 11.36 7.12
N GLY A 160 14.55 12.31 8.05
CA GLY A 160 13.69 12.49 9.21
C GLY A 160 13.64 11.29 10.15
N GLY A 161 12.57 11.19 10.95
CA GLY A 161 12.38 10.15 11.94
C GLY A 161 12.33 8.73 11.34
N ARG A 162 11.85 8.59 10.12
CA ARG A 162 11.72 7.31 9.40
C ARG A 162 13.06 6.60 9.26
N ALA A 163 14.06 7.28 8.69
CA ALA A 163 15.40 6.72 8.53
C ALA A 163 16.10 6.45 9.87
N LEU A 164 15.88 7.31 10.88
CA LEU A 164 16.44 7.10 12.21
C LEU A 164 15.87 5.87 12.91
N VAL A 165 14.55 5.69 12.84
CA VAL A 165 13.87 4.52 13.41
C VAL A 165 14.30 3.24 12.68
N ALA A 166 14.36 3.27 11.35
CA ALA A 166 14.85 2.16 10.55
C ALA A 166 16.28 1.74 10.93
N ALA A 167 17.19 2.70 11.07
CA ALA A 167 18.58 2.42 11.47
C ALA A 167 18.66 1.84 12.89
N LEU A 168 17.87 2.36 13.84
CA LEU A 168 17.82 1.83 15.20
C LEU A 168 17.25 0.40 15.24
N GLN A 169 16.20 0.14 14.47
CA GLN A 169 15.60 -1.19 14.37
C GLN A 169 16.59 -2.21 13.78
N LEU A 170 17.22 -1.87 12.66
CA LEU A 170 18.25 -2.72 12.04
C LEU A 170 19.42 -2.96 12.99
N ALA A 171 19.86 -1.97 13.74
CA ALA A 171 20.99 -2.09 14.67
C ALA A 171 20.74 -3.05 15.84
N THR A 172 19.52 -3.53 16.05
CA THR A 172 19.22 -4.58 17.03
C THR A 172 19.47 -5.99 16.51
N LEU A 173 19.61 -6.17 15.18
CA LEU A 173 19.73 -7.46 14.50
C LEU A 173 20.99 -7.53 13.64
N ALA A 174 21.26 -6.49 12.87
CA ALA A 174 22.36 -6.42 11.93
C ALA A 174 23.73 -6.40 12.63
N ASN A 175 24.74 -6.94 11.95
CA ASN A 175 26.13 -6.84 12.39
C ASN A 175 26.61 -5.38 12.37
N ARG A 176 26.31 -4.64 11.32
CA ARG A 176 26.61 -3.22 11.18
C ARG A 176 25.55 -2.50 10.38
N VAL A 177 25.20 -1.30 10.79
CA VAL A 177 24.30 -0.40 10.07
C VAL A 177 25.06 0.86 9.68
N TYR A 178 25.05 1.18 8.39
CA TYR A 178 25.49 2.46 7.87
C TYR A 178 24.25 3.35 7.69
N LEU A 179 24.30 4.59 8.17
CA LEU A 179 23.19 5.54 8.00
C LEU A 179 23.69 6.77 7.22
N ALA A 180 23.16 6.97 6.02
CA ALA A 180 23.40 8.14 5.17
C ALA A 180 22.12 9.01 5.11
N PRO A 181 21.96 10.00 6.01
CA PRO A 181 20.80 10.87 6.00
C PRO A 181 20.88 11.84 4.81
N THR A 182 19.76 11.94 4.05
CA THR A 182 19.69 12.86 2.89
C THR A 182 19.49 14.32 3.26
N LEU A 183 19.20 14.61 4.54
CA LEU A 183 19.11 15.96 5.12
C LEU A 183 19.93 16.01 6.41
N ALA A 184 20.40 17.21 6.75
CA ALA A 184 21.11 17.43 8.01
C ALA A 184 20.26 17.02 9.22
N LEU A 185 20.85 16.29 10.15
CA LEU A 185 20.18 15.80 11.34
C LEU A 185 20.00 16.95 12.36
N LYS A 186 18.75 17.22 12.71
CA LYS A 186 18.42 18.13 13.82
C LYS A 186 18.53 17.39 15.15
N ASP A 187 19.05 18.06 16.19
CA ASP A 187 19.18 17.46 17.51
C ASP A 187 17.81 16.97 18.03
N SER A 188 17.78 15.71 18.42
CA SER A 188 16.59 15.02 18.93
C SER A 188 16.98 13.80 19.76
N PRO A 189 16.06 13.24 20.57
CA PRO A 189 16.33 12.01 21.31
C PRO A 189 16.79 10.85 20.39
N LEU A 190 16.20 10.70 19.22
CA LEU A 190 16.58 9.66 18.24
C LEU A 190 18.00 9.87 17.71
N VAL A 191 18.37 11.09 17.35
CA VAL A 191 19.73 11.40 16.87
C VAL A 191 20.78 11.13 17.94
N LYS A 192 20.46 11.44 19.21
CA LYS A 192 21.34 11.11 20.35
C LYS A 192 21.53 9.59 20.52
N GLN A 193 20.47 8.81 20.30
CA GLN A 193 20.57 7.33 20.32
C GLN A 193 21.41 6.81 19.16
N ILE A 194 21.19 7.31 17.93
CA ILE A 194 22.00 6.96 16.76
C ILE A 194 23.49 7.19 17.02
N ARG A 195 23.87 8.38 17.49
CA ARG A 195 25.27 8.75 17.73
C ARG A 195 25.95 7.97 18.85
N LYS A 196 25.18 7.36 19.76
CA LYS A 196 25.69 6.52 20.86
C LYS A 196 25.71 5.03 20.51
N ASN A 197 25.04 4.62 19.45
CA ASN A 197 24.93 3.20 19.11
C ASN A 197 26.22 2.72 18.41
N PRO A 198 26.97 1.77 19.00
CA PRO A 198 28.23 1.29 18.43
C PRO A 198 28.07 0.54 17.11
N ASN A 199 26.88 -0.01 16.84
CA ASN A 199 26.59 -0.74 15.60
C ASN A 199 26.18 0.19 14.44
N ILE A 200 26.05 1.52 14.68
CA ILE A 200 25.65 2.47 13.65
C ILE A 200 26.84 3.36 13.27
N THR A 201 27.22 3.33 11.99
CA THR A 201 28.18 4.26 11.40
C THR A 201 27.44 5.34 10.62
N LEU A 202 27.64 6.61 11.01
CA LEU A 202 26.90 7.74 10.46
C LEU A 202 27.67 8.43 9.34
N PHE A 203 27.05 8.55 8.16
CA PHE A 203 27.56 9.21 6.95
C PHE A 203 26.84 10.53 6.69
N GLU A 204 26.95 11.50 7.62
CA GLU A 204 26.35 12.82 7.45
C GLU A 204 27.01 13.59 6.27
N GLY A 205 26.17 14.14 5.39
CA GLY A 205 26.62 14.89 4.21
C GLY A 205 27.08 14.02 3.04
N TRP A 206 27.04 12.69 3.16
CA TRP A 206 27.30 11.78 2.06
C TRP A 206 26.02 11.51 1.26
N LYS A 207 26.16 11.24 -0.02
CA LYS A 207 25.06 10.90 -0.92
C LYS A 207 25.32 9.51 -1.51
N LEU A 208 24.28 8.68 -1.57
CA LEU A 208 24.33 7.43 -2.32
C LEU A 208 24.43 7.77 -3.81
N GLN A 209 25.48 7.28 -4.47
CA GLN A 209 25.73 7.50 -5.89
C GLN A 209 25.19 6.35 -6.73
N ARG A 210 25.42 5.11 -6.29
CA ARG A 210 24.90 3.90 -6.92
C ARG A 210 24.89 2.72 -5.96
N ILE A 211 24.10 1.72 -6.30
CA ILE A 211 24.02 0.42 -5.65
C ILE A 211 24.58 -0.61 -6.64
N VAL A 212 25.48 -1.46 -6.19
CA VAL A 212 26.20 -2.41 -7.03
C VAL A 212 25.85 -3.81 -6.61
N GLY A 213 25.64 -4.68 -7.60
CA GLY A 213 25.40 -6.10 -7.45
C GLY A 213 24.98 -6.69 -8.79
N THR A 214 25.15 -7.98 -8.95
CA THR A 214 24.74 -8.71 -10.17
C THR A 214 23.28 -9.16 -10.01
N ASP A 215 23.03 -10.05 -9.08
CA ASP A 215 21.69 -10.59 -8.77
C ASP A 215 21.13 -10.00 -7.49
N PHE A 216 21.98 -9.63 -6.55
CA PHE A 216 21.65 -9.09 -5.25
C PHE A 216 22.54 -7.90 -4.94
N VAL A 217 22.15 -7.11 -3.92
CA VAL A 217 23.00 -6.04 -3.38
C VAL A 217 24.31 -6.63 -2.85
N GLU A 218 25.43 -6.08 -3.29
CA GLU A 218 26.77 -6.45 -2.86
C GLU A 218 27.55 -5.27 -2.28
N GLN A 219 27.34 -4.08 -2.87
CA GLN A 219 28.03 -2.86 -2.48
C GLN A 219 27.15 -1.63 -2.66
N ALA A 220 27.51 -0.56 -1.95
CA ALA A 220 26.99 0.78 -2.16
C ALA A 220 28.14 1.79 -2.25
N GLU A 221 28.05 2.72 -3.21
CA GLU A 221 29.01 3.82 -3.35
C GLU A 221 28.40 5.09 -2.81
N LEU A 222 29.03 5.63 -1.80
CA LEU A 222 28.70 6.92 -1.20
C LEU A 222 29.74 7.98 -1.65
N VAL A 223 29.26 9.19 -1.92
CA VAL A 223 30.14 10.31 -2.32
C VAL A 223 29.91 11.51 -1.42
N ARG A 224 31.02 12.21 -1.10
CA ARG A 224 31.01 13.52 -0.47
C ARG A 224 32.16 14.34 -1.04
N ASP A 225 31.83 15.48 -1.61
CA ASP A 225 32.79 16.35 -2.32
C ASP A 225 33.50 15.55 -3.44
N TYR A 226 34.80 15.33 -3.33
CA TYR A 226 35.64 14.58 -4.29
C TYR A 226 36.03 13.19 -3.76
N THR A 227 35.41 12.74 -2.65
CA THR A 227 35.73 11.47 -2.01
C THR A 227 34.61 10.47 -2.27
N THR A 228 35.00 9.24 -2.62
CA THR A 228 34.09 8.10 -2.75
C THR A 228 34.42 7.07 -1.67
N GLU A 229 33.39 6.56 -1.01
CA GLU A 229 33.47 5.45 -0.08
C GLU A 229 32.67 4.30 -0.65
N VAL A 230 33.26 3.10 -0.67
CA VAL A 230 32.60 1.86 -1.14
C VAL A 230 32.36 0.98 0.07
N LEU A 231 31.08 0.71 0.35
CA LEU A 231 30.66 -0.16 1.43
C LEU A 231 30.30 -1.52 0.85
N THR A 232 30.92 -2.59 1.38
CA THR A 232 30.44 -3.98 1.16
C THR A 232 29.30 -4.23 2.12
N ILE A 233 28.13 -4.58 1.62
CA ILE A 233 26.89 -4.70 2.38
C ILE A 233 25.99 -5.78 1.78
N ASP A 234 25.08 -6.33 2.58
CA ASP A 234 24.08 -7.30 2.14
C ASP A 234 22.77 -6.64 1.69
N GLY A 235 22.54 -5.37 2.04
CA GLY A 235 21.37 -4.68 1.55
C GLY A 235 21.30 -3.18 1.83
N VAL A 236 20.32 -2.56 1.15
CA VAL A 236 20.03 -1.13 1.22
C VAL A 236 18.57 -0.89 1.58
N PHE A 237 18.33 -0.02 2.55
CA PHE A 237 17.00 0.46 2.92
C PHE A 237 16.84 1.93 2.53
N ILE A 238 15.90 2.22 1.64
CA ILE A 238 15.60 3.59 1.20
C ILE A 238 14.37 4.09 1.93
N GLU A 239 14.56 4.95 2.93
CA GLU A 239 13.55 5.46 3.84
C GLU A 239 13.25 6.95 3.60
N LEU A 240 12.84 7.27 2.36
CA LEU A 240 12.46 8.63 1.95
C LEU A 240 10.98 8.96 2.22
N GLY A 241 10.16 7.96 2.45
CA GLY A 241 8.71 8.06 2.58
C GLY A 241 7.96 7.51 1.38
N LEU A 242 6.64 7.62 1.43
CA LEU A 242 5.73 7.14 0.41
C LEU A 242 5.00 8.29 -0.27
N ILE A 243 4.67 8.10 -1.53
CA ILE A 243 3.84 9.01 -2.34
C ILE A 243 2.47 8.33 -2.53
N PRO A 244 1.38 8.88 -1.99
CA PRO A 244 0.06 8.30 -2.12
C PRO A 244 -0.44 8.32 -3.57
N ASN A 245 -1.22 7.31 -3.96
CA ASN A 245 -1.79 7.19 -5.30
C ASN A 245 -3.25 7.72 -5.29
N GLN A 246 -3.45 9.05 -5.35
CA GLN A 246 -4.76 9.68 -5.16
C GLN A 246 -5.11 10.77 -6.19
N GLU A 247 -4.25 11.04 -7.17
CA GLU A 247 -4.42 12.15 -8.11
C GLU A 247 -5.78 12.15 -8.85
N PHE A 248 -6.33 10.98 -9.11
CA PHE A 248 -7.61 10.80 -9.81
C PHE A 248 -8.85 11.25 -9.00
N VAL A 249 -8.69 11.60 -7.72
CA VAL A 249 -9.78 12.15 -6.87
C VAL A 249 -9.50 13.58 -6.41
N ARG A 250 -8.50 14.26 -6.97
CA ARG A 250 -8.07 15.62 -6.55
C ARG A 250 -9.17 16.68 -6.62
N ASP A 251 -10.08 16.54 -7.59
CA ASP A 251 -11.18 17.50 -7.77
C ASP A 251 -12.32 17.29 -6.76
N LEU A 252 -12.32 16.17 -6.03
CA LEU A 252 -13.32 15.83 -5.03
C LEU A 252 -12.85 16.05 -3.60
N VAL A 253 -11.59 15.70 -3.30
CA VAL A 253 -11.08 15.65 -1.93
C VAL A 253 -9.88 16.57 -1.78
N LYS A 254 -9.85 17.35 -0.71
CA LYS A 254 -8.65 18.10 -0.32
C LYS A 254 -7.66 17.15 0.34
N PHE A 255 -6.44 17.12 -0.17
CA PHE A 255 -5.36 16.35 0.40
C PHE A 255 -4.70 17.11 1.57
N ASP A 256 -4.12 16.37 2.49
CA ASP A 256 -3.25 16.93 3.52
C ASP A 256 -2.05 17.64 2.87
N ALA A 257 -1.77 18.87 3.26
CA ALA A 257 -0.78 19.71 2.58
C ALA A 257 0.67 19.24 2.80
N GLU A 258 0.95 18.53 3.89
CA GLU A 258 2.30 18.06 4.21
C GLU A 258 2.58 16.68 3.63
N THR A 259 1.60 15.79 3.69
CA THR A 259 1.76 14.38 3.32
C THR A 259 1.19 14.02 1.95
N GLY A 260 0.34 14.88 1.39
CA GLY A 260 -0.43 14.61 0.17
C GLY A 260 -1.52 13.54 0.33
N ARG A 261 -1.76 13.04 1.53
CA ARG A 261 -2.68 11.93 1.81
C ARG A 261 -4.12 12.37 1.90
N ILE A 262 -5.05 11.43 1.73
CA ILE A 262 -6.47 11.67 1.92
C ILE A 262 -6.78 11.64 3.43
N PRO A 263 -7.22 12.77 4.04
CA PRO A 263 -7.67 12.76 5.42
C PRO A 263 -8.95 11.95 5.58
N ILE A 264 -8.97 11.06 6.56
CA ILE A 264 -10.15 10.28 6.93
C ILE A 264 -10.44 10.41 8.43
N ASN A 265 -11.70 10.17 8.79
CA ASN A 265 -12.11 10.04 10.19
C ASN A 265 -12.00 8.57 10.67
N GLN A 266 -12.43 8.31 11.90
CA GLN A 266 -12.41 6.97 12.51
C GLN A 266 -13.26 5.93 11.75
N ARG A 267 -14.18 6.37 10.90
CA ARG A 267 -15.05 5.53 10.07
C ARG A 267 -14.53 5.36 8.63
N CYS A 268 -13.30 5.81 8.34
CA CYS A 268 -12.73 5.86 7.01
C CYS A 268 -13.50 6.75 6.00
N GLU A 269 -14.31 7.69 6.49
CA GLU A 269 -15.03 8.65 5.67
C GLU A 269 -14.11 9.81 5.32
N THR A 270 -14.16 10.24 4.05
CA THR A 270 -13.51 11.47 3.59
C THR A 270 -14.40 12.69 3.84
N SER A 271 -13.97 13.87 3.41
CA SER A 271 -14.81 15.08 3.43
C SER A 271 -16.02 15.03 2.48
N VAL A 272 -16.10 14.03 1.61
CA VAL A 272 -17.16 13.87 0.59
C VAL A 272 -18.08 12.72 0.99
N PRO A 273 -19.36 12.98 1.29
CA PRO A 273 -20.32 11.94 1.67
C PRO A 273 -20.43 10.83 0.61
N GLY A 274 -20.27 9.57 1.04
CA GLY A 274 -20.28 8.39 0.17
C GLY A 274 -18.94 8.05 -0.47
N LEU A 275 -17.91 8.89 -0.27
CA LEU A 275 -16.52 8.60 -0.66
C LEU A 275 -15.69 8.24 0.57
N PHE A 276 -15.13 7.05 0.56
CA PHE A 276 -14.30 6.49 1.62
C PHE A 276 -12.86 6.33 1.15
N ALA A 277 -11.92 6.24 2.09
CA ALA A 277 -10.54 5.87 1.76
C ALA A 277 -9.95 4.98 2.85
N ALA A 278 -8.98 4.10 2.51
CA ALA A 278 -8.38 3.16 3.43
C ALA A 278 -6.94 2.79 3.03
N GLY A 279 -6.11 2.47 4.02
CA GLY A 279 -4.72 2.06 3.86
C GLY A 279 -3.77 3.22 3.58
N ASP A 280 -2.61 2.92 2.99
CA ASP A 280 -1.48 3.86 2.86
C ASP A 280 -1.77 5.14 2.07
N VAL A 281 -2.88 5.23 1.36
CA VAL A 281 -3.32 6.46 0.68
C VAL A 281 -3.87 7.50 1.66
N THR A 282 -4.19 7.09 2.89
CA THR A 282 -4.82 7.92 3.94
C THR A 282 -3.80 8.47 4.94
N ASN A 283 -4.27 9.31 5.86
CA ASN A 283 -3.52 9.83 7.00
C ASN A 283 -3.30 8.78 8.12
N ILE A 284 -3.24 7.50 7.75
CA ILE A 284 -2.98 6.40 8.69
C ILE A 284 -1.63 6.56 9.39
N TYR A 285 -1.58 6.22 10.68
CA TYR A 285 -0.36 6.32 11.46
C TYR A 285 0.73 5.31 11.04
N ALA A 286 0.32 4.07 10.75
CA ALA A 286 1.24 2.97 10.46
C ALA A 286 0.91 2.29 9.12
N GLU A 287 1.84 2.34 8.20
CA GLU A 287 1.76 1.73 6.86
C GLU A 287 2.07 0.23 6.95
N GLN A 288 1.11 -0.53 7.49
CA GLN A 288 1.24 -1.97 7.73
C GLN A 288 0.06 -2.75 7.16
N VAL A 289 0.32 -3.98 6.69
CA VAL A 289 -0.71 -4.86 6.12
C VAL A 289 -1.91 -5.06 7.04
N PRO A 290 -1.74 -5.42 8.33
CA PRO A 290 -2.89 -5.61 9.22
C PRO A 290 -3.69 -4.34 9.46
N VAL A 291 -3.02 -3.19 9.50
CA VAL A 291 -3.69 -1.89 9.68
C VAL A 291 -4.51 -1.55 8.44
N ALA A 292 -3.95 -1.75 7.24
CA ALA A 292 -4.65 -1.56 5.97
C ALA A 292 -5.87 -2.50 5.84
N ILE A 293 -5.74 -3.77 6.23
CA ILE A 293 -6.86 -4.74 6.29
C ILE A 293 -7.96 -4.23 7.22
N GLY A 294 -7.61 -3.80 8.43
CA GLY A 294 -8.58 -3.28 9.40
C GLY A 294 -9.30 -2.02 8.90
N GLU A 295 -8.59 -1.11 8.23
CA GLU A 295 -9.22 0.07 7.62
C GLU A 295 -10.13 -0.30 6.44
N GLY A 296 -9.70 -1.20 5.55
CA GLY A 296 -10.53 -1.66 4.45
C GLY A 296 -11.84 -2.29 4.94
N THR A 297 -11.76 -3.17 5.93
CA THR A 297 -12.94 -3.77 6.58
C THR A 297 -13.86 -2.69 7.16
N LYS A 298 -13.31 -1.75 7.90
CA LYS A 298 -14.05 -0.64 8.53
C LYS A 298 -14.70 0.26 7.47
N ALA A 299 -14.00 0.59 6.39
CA ALA A 299 -14.53 1.39 5.30
C ALA A 299 -15.72 0.71 4.61
N ALA A 300 -15.65 -0.59 4.36
CA ALA A 300 -16.75 -1.35 3.77
C ALA A 300 -18.00 -1.37 4.68
N LEU A 301 -17.83 -1.54 5.98
CA LEU A 301 -18.93 -1.46 6.94
C LEU A 301 -19.53 -0.05 6.99
N SER A 302 -18.71 0.99 6.95
CA SER A 302 -19.19 2.38 6.90
C SER A 302 -19.92 2.68 5.59
N ALA A 303 -19.47 2.14 4.46
CA ALA A 303 -20.17 2.24 3.19
C ALA A 303 -21.52 1.52 3.23
N TRP A 304 -21.58 0.33 3.83
CA TRP A 304 -22.84 -0.39 4.02
C TRP A 304 -23.84 0.40 4.84
N GLU A 305 -23.42 0.99 5.97
CA GLU A 305 -24.30 1.84 6.81
C GLU A 305 -24.77 3.09 6.05
N TYR A 306 -23.86 3.75 5.31
CA TYR A 306 -24.21 4.89 4.48
C TYR A 306 -25.29 4.53 3.46
N LEU A 307 -25.14 3.39 2.78
CA LEU A 307 -26.13 2.89 1.81
C LEU A 307 -27.46 2.55 2.48
N ALA A 308 -27.44 1.96 3.66
CA ALA A 308 -28.65 1.62 4.41
C ALA A 308 -29.46 2.87 4.80
N VAL A 309 -28.77 3.98 5.08
CA VAL A 309 -29.43 5.26 5.45
C VAL A 309 -29.92 6.04 4.23
N HIS A 310 -29.12 6.11 3.17
CA HIS A 310 -29.37 7.04 2.07
C HIS A 310 -30.04 6.40 0.84
N TYR A 311 -29.94 5.07 0.69
CA TYR A 311 -30.43 4.34 -0.49
C TYR A 311 -31.30 3.12 -0.13
N ALA A 312 -31.90 3.09 1.04
CA ALA A 312 -32.71 1.94 1.51
C ALA A 312 -33.84 1.56 0.55
N GLN A 313 -34.45 2.54 -0.14
CA GLN A 313 -35.56 2.32 -1.06
C GLN A 313 -35.12 1.86 -2.47
N GLU A 314 -33.85 2.07 -2.81
CA GLU A 314 -33.29 1.73 -4.12
C GLU A 314 -32.60 0.37 -4.15
N ARG A 315 -32.44 -0.28 -2.98
CA ARG A 315 -31.83 -1.59 -2.89
C ARG A 315 -32.84 -2.65 -3.31
N PRO A 316 -32.58 -3.38 -4.40
CA PRO A 316 -33.33 -4.61 -4.63
C PRO A 316 -33.08 -5.52 -3.42
N HIS A 317 -34.13 -6.16 -2.92
CA HIS A 317 -33.99 -7.24 -1.95
C HIS A 317 -33.16 -8.35 -2.61
N HIS A 318 -31.84 -8.31 -2.43
CA HIS A 318 -30.96 -9.34 -2.97
C HIS A 318 -31.26 -10.64 -2.24
N THR A 319 -31.85 -11.53 -3.00
CA THR A 319 -31.99 -12.94 -2.65
C THR A 319 -30.60 -13.51 -2.31
N THR A 320 -30.50 -14.05 -1.12
CA THR A 320 -29.49 -15.00 -0.60
C THR A 320 -28.04 -14.84 -1.06
N PRO A 321 -27.08 -14.63 -0.16
CA PRO A 321 -25.66 -14.65 -0.50
C PRO A 321 -25.30 -15.90 -1.30
N ARG A 322 -24.45 -15.76 -2.32
CA ARG A 322 -23.96 -16.89 -3.15
C ARG A 322 -23.32 -18.02 -2.33
N THR A 323 -22.80 -17.71 -1.15
CA THR A 323 -22.30 -18.67 -0.16
C THR A 323 -23.37 -19.67 0.29
N GLU A 324 -24.60 -19.24 0.50
CA GLU A 324 -25.69 -20.17 0.80
C GLU A 324 -26.10 -21.05 -0.39
N ARG A 325 -26.01 -20.53 -1.63
CA ARG A 325 -26.24 -21.34 -2.83
C ARG A 325 -25.22 -22.47 -2.99
N ARG A 326 -23.94 -22.25 -2.64
CA ARG A 326 -22.91 -23.30 -2.69
C ARG A 326 -23.06 -24.30 -1.54
N LEU A 327 -23.40 -23.86 -0.33
CA LEU A 327 -23.66 -24.74 0.80
C LEU A 327 -24.91 -25.63 0.57
N LEU A 328 -25.91 -25.13 -0.15
CA LEU A 328 -27.09 -25.87 -0.54
C LEU A 328 -26.90 -26.82 -1.73
N GLN A 329 -25.85 -26.60 -2.56
CA GLN A 329 -25.49 -27.47 -3.69
C GLN A 329 -24.55 -28.63 -3.29
N HIS A 330 -23.89 -28.55 -2.15
CA HIS A 330 -23.05 -29.59 -1.56
C HIS A 330 -23.62 -29.98 -0.19
N GLY A 331 -24.84 -30.51 -0.19
CA GLY A 331 -25.44 -31.17 0.98
C GLY A 331 -24.62 -32.39 1.41
N PRO A 332 -24.79 -32.89 2.66
CA PRO A 332 -23.90 -33.84 3.32
C PRO A 332 -23.67 -35.12 2.55
#